data_8958867cf2c6ca2aee9310e5a09098a3
#
_entry.id   8958867cf2c6ca2aee9310e5a09098a3
#
_cell.length_a   1.000
_cell.length_b   1.000
_cell.length_c   1.000
_cell.angle_alpha   90.00
_cell.angle_beta   90.00
_cell.angle_gamma   90.00
#
_symmetry.space_group_name_H-M   'P 1'
#
loop_
_entity.id
_entity.type
_entity.pdbx_description
1 polymer ?
#
loop_
_entity_poly.entity_id
_entity_poly.type
_entity_poly.pdbx_seq_one_letter_code
_entity_poly.pdbx_strand_id
1 'polypeptide(L)'
;YTGSDKGNISCTSKVTAICEGGTVEPEDPDTPDTPVEPEEPEVTTDITVKAKMPAHWTNTITAWVWADGMDGQAVTPTKDGEWYVVTENTTSLNIIFRNGTDWNGDANQTVDITGITTNTCYQLTQEGGAKATYTVVDCPTATDVEDVEVQKPVARKVLINQSLYLVMPNGDVY
;
A
#
# COMPACT_ATOMS: atom_id res chain seq x y z
N TYR A 1 -10.32 -29.25 56.88
CA TYR A 1 -10.21 -27.93 56.36
C TYR A 1 -9.16 -27.87 55.26
N THR A 2 -9.60 -27.91 54.07
CA THR A 2 -8.81 -28.22 52.89
C THR A 2 -8.29 -26.95 52.26
N GLY A 3 -7.04 -26.69 52.40
CA GLY A 3 -6.29 -25.76 51.59
C GLY A 3 -5.89 -26.46 50.29
N SER A 4 -6.48 -26.06 49.18
CA SER A 4 -6.08 -26.54 47.88
C SER A 4 -4.92 -25.69 47.37
N ASP A 5 -3.72 -26.16 47.64
CA ASP A 5 -2.52 -25.64 46.99
C ASP A 5 -2.58 -26.02 45.52
N LYS A 6 -2.94 -25.04 44.71
CA LYS A 6 -2.67 -25.13 43.27
C LYS A 6 -1.19 -24.93 43.05
N GLY A 7 -0.45 -25.99 43.19
CA GLY A 7 0.93 -26.03 42.75
C GLY A 7 1.01 -25.68 41.28
N ASN A 8 1.61 -24.55 41.00
CA ASN A 8 2.02 -24.17 39.67
C ASN A 8 3.12 -25.13 39.23
N ILE A 9 2.75 -26.18 38.51
CA ILE A 9 3.71 -27.09 37.89
C ILE A 9 4.22 -26.39 36.65
N SER A 10 5.29 -25.66 36.80
CA SER A 10 6.14 -25.27 35.70
C SER A 10 6.77 -26.54 35.15
N CYS A 11 6.16 -27.14 34.15
CA CYS A 11 6.78 -28.18 33.36
C CYS A 11 7.85 -27.56 32.48
N THR A 12 9.02 -27.40 33.02
CA THR A 12 10.22 -27.36 32.19
C THR A 12 10.40 -28.76 31.63
N SER A 13 9.80 -29.04 30.53
CA SER A 13 9.93 -30.28 29.78
C SER A 13 11.31 -30.37 29.16
N LYS A 14 12.25 -30.73 30.00
CA LYS A 14 13.46 -31.42 29.60
C LYS A 14 13.65 -32.64 30.47
N VAL A 15 12.66 -33.47 30.49
CA VAL A 15 12.89 -34.85 30.83
C VAL A 15 13.11 -35.56 29.52
N THR A 16 14.31 -35.61 29.08
CA THR A 16 14.77 -36.59 28.17
C THR A 16 14.60 -37.93 28.82
N ALA A 17 13.59 -38.66 28.43
CA ALA A 17 13.50 -40.06 28.77
C ALA A 17 14.75 -40.71 28.19
N ILE A 18 15.66 -41.09 29.03
CA ILE A 18 16.77 -41.95 28.65
C ILE A 18 16.14 -43.30 28.45
N CYS A 19 15.80 -43.59 27.23
CA CYS A 19 15.44 -44.93 26.82
C CYS A 19 16.73 -45.74 26.76
N GLU A 20 16.70 -46.82 27.51
CA GLU A 20 17.76 -47.79 27.54
C GLU A 20 18.13 -48.27 26.11
N GLY A 21 19.42 -48.23 25.80
CA GLY A 21 20.01 -49.04 24.76
C GLY A 21 20.11 -48.46 23.35
N GLY A 22 19.95 -47.17 23.16
CA GLY A 22 20.33 -46.53 21.91
C GLY A 22 21.81 -46.20 21.92
N THR A 23 22.58 -46.86 21.10
CA THR A 23 23.95 -46.43 20.75
C THR A 23 23.81 -45.07 20.10
N VAL A 24 24.23 -44.04 20.81
CA VAL A 24 24.40 -42.69 20.21
C VAL A 24 25.58 -42.86 19.26
N GLU A 25 25.29 -42.90 17.99
CA GLU A 25 26.32 -42.79 16.97
C GLU A 25 26.99 -41.43 17.18
N PRO A 26 28.31 -41.36 17.34
CA PRO A 26 28.99 -40.08 17.50
C PRO A 26 28.73 -39.26 16.24
N GLU A 27 28.16 -38.06 16.44
CA GLU A 27 28.03 -37.10 15.36
C GLU A 27 29.40 -36.87 14.74
N ASP A 28 29.50 -37.08 13.45
CA ASP A 28 30.72 -36.91 12.67
C ASP A 28 31.12 -35.41 12.73
N PRO A 29 32.26 -35.09 13.35
CA PRO A 29 32.67 -33.70 13.51
C PRO A 29 33.14 -33.03 12.21
N ASP A 30 33.10 -33.74 11.08
CA ASP A 30 33.66 -33.30 9.82
C ASP A 30 32.62 -32.94 8.74
N THR A 31 31.34 -32.75 9.11
CA THR A 31 30.43 -32.13 8.14
C THR A 31 30.67 -30.62 8.16
N PRO A 32 31.40 -30.06 7.18
CA PRO A 32 31.53 -28.60 7.17
C PRO A 32 30.15 -27.99 7.00
N ASP A 33 29.78 -27.10 7.94
CA ASP A 33 28.63 -26.23 7.78
C ASP A 33 28.63 -25.66 6.37
N THR A 34 27.61 -26.03 5.61
CA THR A 34 27.42 -25.44 4.28
C THR A 34 27.32 -23.92 4.48
N PRO A 35 28.21 -23.11 3.88
CA PRO A 35 28.14 -21.67 4.02
C PRO A 35 26.73 -21.23 3.63
N VAL A 36 26.01 -20.63 4.56
CA VAL A 36 24.73 -19.96 4.26
C VAL A 36 25.09 -18.85 3.31
N GLU A 37 24.66 -19.00 2.06
CA GLU A 37 24.80 -17.95 1.05
C GLU A 37 24.14 -16.70 1.59
N PRO A 38 24.82 -15.53 1.59
CA PRO A 38 24.21 -14.31 2.08
C PRO A 38 22.94 -14.03 1.28
N GLU A 39 21.80 -13.92 1.95
CA GLU A 39 20.55 -13.51 1.32
C GLU A 39 20.78 -12.15 0.63
N GLU A 40 20.57 -12.12 -0.68
CA GLU A 40 20.68 -10.91 -1.47
C GLU A 40 19.61 -9.93 -0.94
N PRO A 41 19.93 -8.65 -0.68
CA PRO A 41 18.98 -7.72 -0.11
C PRO A 41 17.77 -7.56 -1.03
N GLU A 42 16.57 -7.80 -0.49
CA GLU A 42 15.33 -7.62 -1.24
C GLU A 42 15.21 -6.18 -1.73
N VAL A 43 15.00 -6.01 -3.03
CA VAL A 43 14.84 -4.69 -3.63
C VAL A 43 13.40 -4.23 -3.44
N THR A 44 13.21 -3.25 -2.54
CA THR A 44 11.92 -2.58 -2.36
C THR A 44 11.67 -1.55 -3.47
N THR A 45 10.42 -1.38 -3.84
CA THR A 45 9.97 -0.37 -4.82
C THR A 45 8.77 0.39 -4.27
N ASP A 46 8.51 1.58 -4.79
CA ASP A 46 7.29 2.31 -4.45
C ASP A 46 6.09 1.64 -5.13
N ILE A 47 5.21 1.04 -4.31
CA ILE A 47 3.95 0.46 -4.76
C ILE A 47 2.84 1.45 -4.48
N THR A 48 2.15 1.91 -5.52
CA THR A 48 1.01 2.81 -5.42
C THR A 48 -0.29 2.06 -5.67
N VAL A 49 -1.18 2.13 -4.69
CA VAL A 49 -2.55 1.61 -4.77
C VAL A 49 -3.51 2.79 -4.89
N LYS A 50 -4.37 2.76 -5.90
CA LYS A 50 -5.49 3.70 -6.06
C LYS A 50 -6.81 2.94 -5.95
N ALA A 51 -7.76 3.46 -5.17
CA ALA A 51 -9.06 2.82 -5.03
C ALA A 51 -10.21 3.84 -5.08
N LYS A 52 -11.28 3.48 -5.79
CA LYS A 52 -12.56 4.18 -5.72
C LYS A 52 -13.43 3.53 -4.68
N MET A 53 -13.90 4.32 -3.73
CA MET A 53 -14.73 3.85 -2.63
C MET A 53 -16.19 3.64 -3.03
N PRO A 54 -16.93 2.78 -2.31
CA PRO A 54 -18.37 2.70 -2.45
C PRO A 54 -19.02 4.06 -2.19
N ALA A 55 -19.99 4.45 -3.01
CA ALA A 55 -20.59 5.80 -2.97
C ALA A 55 -21.25 6.16 -1.61
N HIS A 56 -21.67 5.16 -0.85
CA HIS A 56 -22.28 5.35 0.47
C HIS A 56 -21.28 5.47 1.63
N TRP A 57 -19.98 5.30 1.35
CA TRP A 57 -18.93 5.56 2.36
C TRP A 57 -18.73 7.06 2.47
N THR A 58 -19.15 7.63 3.60
CA THR A 58 -19.19 9.10 3.81
C THR A 58 -18.26 9.59 4.91
N ASN A 59 -17.68 8.66 5.70
CA ASN A 59 -16.72 9.02 6.72
C ASN A 59 -15.32 9.27 6.10
N THR A 60 -14.41 9.78 6.90
CA THR A 60 -13.00 9.88 6.49
C THR A 60 -12.48 8.50 6.13
N ILE A 61 -11.97 8.36 4.91
CA ILE A 61 -11.37 7.11 4.47
C ILE A 61 -9.99 6.98 5.11
N THR A 62 -9.77 5.82 5.71
CA THR A 62 -8.46 5.40 6.21
C THR A 62 -8.08 4.07 5.58
N ALA A 63 -6.82 3.70 5.69
CA ALA A 63 -6.35 2.40 5.29
C ALA A 63 -5.49 1.77 6.39
N TRP A 64 -5.46 0.47 6.40
CA TRP A 64 -4.52 -0.31 7.18
C TRP A 64 -3.62 -1.04 6.20
N VAL A 65 -2.32 -0.84 6.33
CA VAL A 65 -1.31 -1.43 5.43
C VAL A 65 -0.36 -2.30 6.21
N TRP A 66 0.08 -3.40 5.58
CA TRP A 66 1.10 -4.29 6.11
C TRP A 66 1.83 -5.00 4.98
N ALA A 67 3.02 -5.50 5.26
CA ALA A 67 3.85 -6.26 4.33
C ALA A 67 4.68 -7.29 5.10
N ASP A 68 5.35 -8.19 4.41
CA ASP A 68 6.31 -9.09 5.02
C ASP A 68 7.45 -8.26 5.62
N GLY A 69 7.75 -8.49 6.91
CA GLY A 69 8.77 -7.73 7.64
C GLY A 69 8.37 -6.31 8.08
N MET A 70 7.12 -5.89 7.80
CA MET A 70 6.57 -4.60 8.24
C MET A 70 5.34 -4.81 9.10
N ASP A 71 5.35 -4.26 10.31
CA ASP A 71 4.18 -4.23 11.17
C ASP A 71 3.04 -3.45 10.51
N GLY A 72 1.80 -3.91 10.72
CA GLY A 72 0.62 -3.22 10.21
C GLY A 72 0.48 -1.83 10.81
N GLN A 73 0.15 -0.85 9.97
CA GLN A 73 -0.04 0.53 10.37
C GLN A 73 -1.26 1.19 9.71
N ALA A 74 -1.84 2.16 10.42
CA ALA A 74 -2.90 2.97 9.88
C ALA A 74 -2.31 4.12 9.06
N VAL A 75 -2.81 4.29 7.83
CA VAL A 75 -2.44 5.39 6.95
C VAL A 75 -3.68 6.17 6.51
N THR A 76 -3.50 7.44 6.19
CA THR A 76 -4.55 8.26 5.61
C THR A 76 -4.28 8.40 4.12
N PRO A 77 -5.11 7.79 3.26
CA PRO A 77 -4.94 7.91 1.82
C PRO A 77 -5.05 9.37 1.35
N THR A 78 -4.27 9.74 0.37
CA THR A 78 -4.41 11.03 -0.32
C THR A 78 -5.56 10.95 -1.31
N LYS A 79 -6.44 11.95 -1.33
CA LYS A 79 -7.53 12.01 -2.29
C LYS A 79 -7.08 12.70 -3.58
N ASP A 80 -7.26 12.00 -4.70
CA ASP A 80 -6.96 12.49 -6.06
C ASP A 80 -8.22 12.29 -6.93
N GLY A 81 -9.03 13.33 -7.07
CA GLY A 81 -10.33 13.24 -7.72
C GLY A 81 -11.27 12.23 -7.02
N GLU A 82 -11.61 11.16 -7.73
CA GLU A 82 -12.42 10.05 -7.19
C GLU A 82 -11.59 8.95 -6.53
N TRP A 83 -10.27 9.04 -6.60
CA TRP A 83 -9.34 8.03 -6.13
C TRP A 83 -8.81 8.35 -4.74
N TYR A 84 -8.64 7.31 -3.96
CA TYR A 84 -7.89 7.32 -2.71
C TYR A 84 -6.57 6.58 -2.95
N VAL A 85 -5.47 7.27 -2.69
CA VAL A 85 -4.13 6.85 -3.10
C VAL A 85 -3.29 6.55 -1.86
N VAL A 86 -2.66 5.40 -1.85
CA VAL A 86 -1.66 4.97 -0.86
C VAL A 86 -0.41 4.57 -1.60
N THR A 87 0.75 5.01 -1.13
CA THR A 87 2.06 4.60 -1.69
C THR A 87 2.96 4.15 -0.54
N GLU A 88 3.54 2.96 -0.67
CA GLU A 88 4.46 2.38 0.31
C GLU A 88 5.68 1.83 -0.41
N ASN A 89 6.86 1.96 0.21
CA ASN A 89 8.11 1.42 -0.31
C ASN A 89 8.32 0.01 0.27
N THR A 90 8.02 -1.01 -0.53
CA THR A 90 8.02 -2.41 -0.09
C THR A 90 8.20 -3.35 -1.29
N THR A 91 8.44 -4.62 -1.02
CA THR A 91 8.45 -5.69 -2.04
C THR A 91 7.04 -6.17 -2.38
N SER A 92 6.13 -6.15 -1.39
CA SER A 92 4.71 -6.45 -1.57
C SER A 92 3.89 -5.66 -0.56
N LEU A 93 2.68 -5.27 -0.93
CA LEU A 93 1.77 -4.50 -0.10
C LEU A 93 0.47 -5.25 0.12
N ASN A 94 -0.01 -5.24 1.36
CA ASN A 94 -1.34 -5.67 1.71
C ASN A 94 -2.09 -4.47 2.28
N ILE A 95 -3.41 -4.37 2.00
CA ILE A 95 -4.20 -3.20 2.39
C ILE A 95 -5.65 -3.55 2.68
N ILE A 96 -6.21 -2.87 3.68
CA ILE A 96 -7.65 -2.79 3.95
C ILE A 96 -8.03 -1.32 3.93
N PHE A 97 -9.00 -0.93 3.10
CA PHE A 97 -9.62 0.39 3.19
C PHE A 97 -10.77 0.37 4.19
N ARG A 98 -10.94 1.48 4.91
CA ARG A 98 -11.97 1.62 5.95
C ARG A 98 -12.76 2.91 5.79
N ASN A 99 -14.05 2.83 6.07
CA ASN A 99 -14.96 3.97 6.16
C ASN A 99 -14.97 4.51 7.61
N GLY A 100 -13.93 5.22 7.99
CA GLY A 100 -13.66 5.69 9.35
C GLY A 100 -12.36 5.14 9.92
N THR A 101 -12.17 5.33 11.22
CA THR A 101 -10.95 4.91 11.92
C THR A 101 -11.11 3.59 12.68
N ASP A 102 -12.35 3.20 12.95
CA ASP A 102 -12.66 2.07 13.82
C ASP A 102 -12.81 0.77 13.02
N TRP A 103 -12.53 -0.34 13.69
CA TRP A 103 -12.76 -1.69 13.17
C TRP A 103 -14.20 -2.17 13.40
N ASN A 104 -15.15 -1.24 13.44
CA ASN A 104 -16.53 -1.50 13.83
C ASN A 104 -17.35 -2.07 12.67
N GLY A 105 -17.31 -3.40 12.57
CA GLY A 105 -18.19 -4.18 11.70
C GLY A 105 -17.73 -4.24 10.24
N ASP A 106 -18.21 -5.26 9.57
CA ASP A 106 -17.86 -5.58 8.20
C ASP A 106 -18.27 -4.49 7.20
N ALA A 107 -19.36 -3.78 7.47
CA ALA A 107 -19.87 -2.70 6.61
C ALA A 107 -18.93 -1.50 6.47
N ASN A 108 -17.90 -1.39 7.31
CA ASN A 108 -16.99 -0.25 7.33
C ASN A 108 -15.57 -0.56 6.84
N GLN A 109 -15.39 -1.69 6.18
CA GLN A 109 -14.07 -2.11 5.71
C GLN A 109 -14.15 -2.97 4.45
N THR A 110 -13.03 -3.07 3.74
CA THR A 110 -12.88 -4.04 2.65
C THR A 110 -12.52 -5.41 3.20
N VAL A 111 -12.64 -6.43 2.35
CA VAL A 111 -11.84 -7.64 2.50
C VAL A 111 -10.36 -7.30 2.40
N ASP A 112 -9.50 -8.20 2.85
CA ASP A 112 -8.06 -8.04 2.71
C ASP A 112 -7.68 -8.05 1.22
N ILE A 113 -6.95 -7.05 0.78
CA ILE A 113 -6.36 -6.98 -0.56
C ILE A 113 -4.88 -7.27 -0.36
N THR A 114 -4.42 -8.43 -0.80
CA THR A 114 -3.09 -8.93 -0.47
C THR A 114 -2.23 -9.21 -1.69
N GLY A 115 -0.90 -9.24 -1.49
CA GLY A 115 0.04 -9.63 -2.52
C GLY A 115 0.20 -8.63 -3.66
N ILE A 116 0.04 -7.34 -3.37
CA ILE A 116 0.18 -6.28 -4.37
C ILE A 116 1.68 -6.00 -4.55
N THR A 117 2.20 -6.31 -5.73
CA THR A 117 3.64 -6.13 -6.06
C THR A 117 3.90 -5.04 -7.10
N THR A 118 2.84 -4.46 -7.67
CA THR A 118 2.92 -3.41 -8.68
C THR A 118 1.82 -2.38 -8.47
N ASN A 119 1.97 -1.21 -9.09
CA ASN A 119 0.94 -0.17 -9.07
C ASN A 119 -0.39 -0.72 -9.59
N THR A 120 -1.43 -0.63 -8.79
CA THR A 120 -2.71 -1.27 -9.07
C THR A 120 -3.87 -0.36 -8.68
N CYS A 121 -4.94 -0.40 -9.47
CA CYS A 121 -6.15 0.36 -9.25
C CYS A 121 -7.36 -0.55 -9.04
N TYR A 122 -8.19 -0.19 -8.07
CA TYR A 122 -9.35 -0.97 -7.64
C TYR A 122 -10.63 -0.15 -7.69
N GLN A 123 -11.70 -0.77 -8.13
CA GLN A 123 -13.06 -0.33 -7.86
C GLN A 123 -13.60 -1.14 -6.69
N LEU A 124 -13.95 -0.48 -5.61
CA LEU A 124 -14.55 -1.12 -4.45
C LEU A 124 -16.08 -1.10 -4.58
N THR A 125 -16.69 -2.24 -4.26
CA THR A 125 -18.14 -2.40 -4.25
C THR A 125 -18.56 -3.05 -2.93
N GLN A 126 -19.72 -2.68 -2.43
CA GLN A 126 -20.24 -3.23 -1.20
C GLN A 126 -21.74 -3.50 -1.33
N GLU A 127 -22.16 -4.67 -0.90
CA GLU A 127 -23.54 -5.07 -0.85
C GLU A 127 -23.98 -5.28 0.61
N GLY A 128 -25.05 -4.59 1.00
CA GLY A 128 -25.59 -4.70 2.35
C GLY A 128 -24.57 -4.33 3.44
N GLY A 129 -24.60 -5.09 4.53
CA GLY A 129 -23.69 -4.91 5.68
C GLY A 129 -22.40 -5.73 5.63
N ALA A 130 -22.07 -6.34 4.48
CA ALA A 130 -20.86 -7.14 4.31
C ALA A 130 -19.61 -6.27 4.10
N LYS A 131 -18.43 -6.87 4.18
CA LYS A 131 -17.18 -6.23 3.76
C LYS A 131 -17.24 -5.84 2.29
N ALA A 132 -16.68 -4.68 1.94
CA ALA A 132 -16.56 -4.29 0.55
C ALA A 132 -15.59 -5.24 -0.17
N THR A 133 -15.94 -5.61 -1.38
CA THR A 133 -15.11 -6.38 -2.29
C THR A 133 -14.45 -5.47 -3.31
N TYR A 134 -13.53 -5.99 -4.10
CA TYR A 134 -12.81 -5.21 -5.08
C TYR A 134 -12.74 -5.90 -6.45
N THR A 135 -12.61 -5.09 -7.48
CA THR A 135 -12.21 -5.50 -8.82
C THR A 135 -11.02 -4.67 -9.25
N VAL A 136 -10.06 -5.30 -9.91
CA VAL A 136 -8.95 -4.58 -10.56
C VAL A 136 -9.51 -3.85 -11.78
N VAL A 137 -9.12 -2.58 -11.90
CA VAL A 137 -9.51 -1.72 -13.02
C VAL A 137 -8.28 -1.03 -13.60
N ASP A 138 -8.40 -0.50 -14.80
CA ASP A 138 -7.33 0.28 -15.38
C ASP A 138 -7.05 1.52 -14.53
N CYS A 139 -5.78 1.74 -14.23
CA CYS A 139 -5.37 2.96 -13.55
C CYS A 139 -5.60 4.15 -14.47
N PRO A 140 -6.07 5.30 -13.92
CA PRO A 140 -6.06 6.51 -14.71
C PRO A 140 -4.62 6.73 -15.19
N THR A 141 -4.41 6.71 -16.48
CA THR A 141 -3.23 7.32 -17.04
C THR A 141 -3.24 8.74 -16.51
N ALA A 142 -2.10 9.23 -16.01
CA ALA A 142 -1.96 10.67 -15.84
C ALA A 142 -2.44 11.24 -17.17
N THR A 143 -3.67 11.72 -17.20
CA THR A 143 -4.11 12.54 -18.31
C THR A 143 -3.05 13.61 -18.33
N ASP A 144 -2.23 13.57 -19.37
CA ASP A 144 -1.44 14.72 -19.70
C ASP A 144 -2.36 15.88 -19.39
N VAL A 145 -1.93 16.71 -18.44
CA VAL A 145 -2.56 18.01 -18.24
C VAL A 145 -2.73 18.44 -19.67
N GLU A 146 -3.98 18.47 -20.17
CA GLU A 146 -4.22 19.00 -21.50
C GLU A 146 -3.32 20.21 -21.51
N ASP A 147 -2.30 20.14 -22.35
CA ASP A 147 -1.40 21.24 -22.52
C ASP A 147 -2.39 22.36 -22.84
N VAL A 148 -2.81 23.04 -21.75
CA VAL A 148 -3.51 24.30 -21.92
C VAL A 148 -2.42 25.05 -22.63
N GLU A 149 -2.53 24.98 -23.98
CA GLU A 149 -1.73 25.81 -24.83
C GLU A 149 -1.97 27.20 -24.28
N VAL A 150 -1.15 27.55 -23.28
CA VAL A 150 -1.00 28.92 -22.87
C VAL A 150 -0.50 29.51 -24.16
N GLN A 151 -1.47 29.96 -24.99
CA GLN A 151 -1.17 30.68 -26.17
C GLN A 151 -0.27 31.80 -25.71
N LYS A 152 1.02 31.52 -25.82
CA LYS A 152 2.06 32.49 -25.46
C LYS A 152 1.64 33.69 -26.27
N PRO A 153 1.24 34.79 -25.62
CA PRO A 153 0.75 35.95 -26.30
C PRO A 153 1.81 36.36 -27.34
N VAL A 154 1.50 36.15 -28.57
CA VAL A 154 2.44 36.35 -29.67
C VAL A 154 2.30 37.80 -30.13
N ALA A 155 3.43 38.50 -30.15
CA ALA A 155 3.48 39.82 -30.73
C ALA A 155 2.98 39.76 -32.21
N ARG A 156 2.05 40.61 -32.58
CA ARG A 156 1.49 40.69 -33.92
C ARG A 156 2.07 41.88 -34.68
N LYS A 157 2.46 41.64 -35.94
CA LYS A 157 2.83 42.73 -36.87
C LYS A 157 1.56 43.29 -37.46
N VAL A 158 1.34 44.61 -37.34
CA VAL A 158 0.20 45.30 -37.87
C VAL A 158 0.67 46.46 -38.77
N LEU A 159 0.13 46.56 -39.97
CA LEU A 159 0.42 47.66 -40.88
C LEU A 159 -0.66 48.74 -40.73
N ILE A 160 -0.28 49.93 -40.28
CA ILE A 160 -1.17 51.08 -40.14
C ILE A 160 -0.56 52.24 -40.95
N ASN A 161 -1.31 52.78 -41.91
CA ASN A 161 -0.87 53.90 -42.78
C ASN A 161 0.50 53.70 -43.41
N GLN A 162 0.77 52.51 -43.93
CA GLN A 162 2.03 52.07 -44.54
C GLN A 162 3.22 51.94 -43.58
N SER A 163 3.02 52.11 -42.29
CA SER A 163 4.03 51.85 -41.24
C SER A 163 3.76 50.52 -40.57
N LEU A 164 4.80 49.72 -40.35
CA LEU A 164 4.72 48.43 -39.69
C LEU A 164 4.90 48.59 -38.21
N TYR A 165 3.93 48.14 -37.45
CA TYR A 165 3.98 48.17 -35.97
C TYR A 165 4.05 46.74 -35.43
N LEU A 166 4.78 46.59 -34.33
CA LEU A 166 4.78 45.38 -33.52
C LEU A 166 3.88 45.61 -32.32
N VAL A 167 2.75 44.94 -32.29
CA VAL A 167 1.81 44.99 -31.13
C VAL A 167 2.17 43.86 -30.21
N MET A 168 2.63 44.23 -29.02
CA MET A 168 2.99 43.30 -27.98
C MET A 168 1.72 42.78 -27.28
N PRO A 169 1.80 41.62 -26.60
CA PRO A 169 0.67 41.00 -25.90
C PRO A 169 0.06 41.87 -24.80
N ASN A 170 0.85 42.74 -24.20
CA ASN A 170 0.43 43.70 -23.19
C ASN A 170 -0.24 44.95 -23.77
N GLY A 171 -0.36 45.04 -25.13
CA GLY A 171 -0.95 46.14 -25.82
C GLY A 171 0.02 47.25 -26.25
N ASP A 172 1.30 47.16 -25.91
CA ASP A 172 2.32 48.12 -26.34
C ASP A 172 2.55 48.02 -27.85
N VAL A 173 2.76 49.17 -28.45
CA VAL A 173 2.98 49.32 -29.92
C VAL A 173 4.35 49.93 -30.15
N TYR A 174 5.17 49.29 -30.98
CA TYR A 174 6.52 49.69 -31.33
C TYR A 174 6.65 49.84 -32.86
#